data_53007590baa9d421cbc7db50d960e31b
#
_entry.id   53007590baa9d421cbc7db50d960e31b
#
_cell.length_a   1.000
_cell.length_b   1.000
_cell.length_c   1.000
_cell.angle_alpha   90.00
_cell.angle_beta   90.00
_cell.angle_gamma   90.00
#
_symmetry.space_group_name_H-M   'P 1'
#
loop_
_entity.id
_entity.type
_entity.pdbx_description
1 polymer ?
#
loop_
_entity_poly.entity_id
_entity_poly.type
_entity_poly.pdbx_seq_one_letter_code
_entity_poly.pdbx_strand_id
1 'polypeptide(L)'
;MNKKYRIWGICAVIALLLVIITPNIHRHVQREEGQIIPKVTVTDQIQAVPNDDIKALLKSHPKVTLIMLNVQNSKLNKKFDTFINQNQNLGLSQTIYIFQELYHDKVIAKLNLDKTAINVVQFEGGEPQAIYPITSKTAFDQSLVDQLKKLSAN
;
A
#
# COMPACT_ATOMS: atom_id res chain seq x y z
N MET A 1 -12.86 -50.30 -18.57
CA MET A 1 -12.28 -49.18 -17.83
C MET A 1 -13.22 -48.79 -16.68
N ASN A 2 -12.78 -49.02 -15.41
CA ASN A 2 -13.63 -48.91 -14.23
C ASN A 2 -14.18 -47.49 -14.04
N LYS A 3 -15.53 -47.36 -13.81
CA LYS A 3 -16.18 -46.05 -13.53
C LYS A 3 -15.48 -45.23 -12.43
N LYS A 4 -14.90 -45.89 -11.44
CA LYS A 4 -14.14 -45.27 -10.34
C LYS A 4 -12.92 -44.46 -10.85
N TYR A 5 -12.16 -44.99 -11.79
CA TYR A 5 -10.97 -44.26 -12.33
C TYR A 5 -11.35 -43.03 -13.16
N ARG A 6 -12.49 -43.05 -13.84
CA ARG A 6 -13.01 -41.88 -14.56
C ARG A 6 -13.39 -40.74 -13.62
N ILE A 7 -14.04 -41.05 -12.49
CA ILE A 7 -14.43 -40.06 -11.47
C ILE A 7 -13.18 -39.45 -10.83
N TRP A 8 -12.20 -40.29 -10.46
CA TRP A 8 -10.93 -39.79 -9.89
C TRP A 8 -10.16 -38.91 -10.85
N GLY A 9 -10.13 -39.24 -12.14
CA GLY A 9 -9.51 -38.40 -13.17
C GLY A 9 -10.18 -37.03 -13.31
N ILE A 10 -11.52 -36.98 -13.29
CA ILE A 10 -12.28 -35.71 -13.35
C ILE A 10 -12.02 -34.86 -12.12
N CYS A 11 -12.04 -35.44 -10.92
CA CYS A 11 -11.75 -34.74 -9.67
C CYS A 11 -10.31 -34.16 -9.66
N ALA A 12 -9.32 -34.91 -10.15
CA ALA A 12 -7.95 -34.43 -10.25
C ALA A 12 -7.79 -33.25 -11.21
N VAL A 13 -8.48 -33.29 -12.37
CA VAL A 13 -8.47 -32.18 -13.34
C VAL A 13 -9.14 -30.95 -12.77
N ILE A 14 -10.28 -31.09 -12.07
CA ILE A 14 -10.97 -29.96 -11.42
C ILE A 14 -10.09 -29.36 -10.34
N ALA A 15 -9.43 -30.16 -9.50
CA ALA A 15 -8.53 -29.67 -8.45
C ALA A 15 -7.34 -28.90 -9.06
N LEU A 16 -6.79 -29.37 -10.16
CA LEU A 16 -5.68 -28.74 -10.85
C LEU A 16 -6.09 -27.41 -11.49
N LEU A 17 -7.28 -27.35 -12.07
CA LEU A 17 -7.87 -26.10 -12.59
C LEU A 17 -8.10 -25.08 -11.47
N LEU A 18 -8.61 -25.49 -10.31
CA LEU A 18 -8.83 -24.60 -9.17
C LEU A 18 -7.51 -24.00 -8.67
N VAL A 19 -6.44 -24.79 -8.60
CA VAL A 19 -5.11 -24.30 -8.18
C VAL A 19 -4.53 -23.27 -9.15
N ILE A 20 -4.79 -23.39 -10.46
CA ILE A 20 -4.32 -22.46 -11.49
C ILE A 20 -5.16 -21.19 -11.55
N ILE A 21 -6.48 -21.33 -11.36
CA ILE A 21 -7.44 -20.22 -11.55
C ILE A 21 -7.51 -19.32 -10.31
N THR A 22 -7.42 -19.91 -9.10
CA THR A 22 -7.57 -19.17 -7.82
C THR A 22 -6.63 -17.96 -7.70
N PRO A 23 -5.30 -18.05 -7.96
CA PRO A 23 -4.43 -16.90 -7.85
C PRO A 23 -4.71 -15.81 -8.89
N ASN A 24 -5.18 -16.18 -10.08
CA ASN A 24 -5.52 -15.22 -11.13
C ASN A 24 -6.83 -14.48 -10.84
N ILE A 25 -7.84 -15.16 -10.31
CA ILE A 25 -9.09 -14.53 -9.85
C ILE A 25 -8.80 -13.58 -8.70
N HIS A 26 -7.99 -14.00 -7.73
CA HIS A 26 -7.65 -13.15 -6.58
C HIS A 26 -6.96 -11.85 -7.02
N ARG A 27 -6.02 -11.92 -7.95
CA ARG A 27 -5.36 -10.72 -8.52
C ARG A 27 -6.32 -9.85 -9.35
N HIS A 28 -7.28 -10.47 -10.03
CA HIS A 28 -8.25 -9.72 -10.85
C HIS A 28 -9.24 -8.97 -9.97
N VAL A 29 -9.79 -9.63 -8.95
CA VAL A 29 -10.68 -9.02 -7.95
C VAL A 29 -9.96 -7.87 -7.22
N GLN A 30 -8.70 -8.06 -6.80
CA GLN A 30 -7.90 -6.99 -6.18
C GLN A 30 -7.73 -5.78 -7.11
N ARG A 31 -7.56 -5.99 -8.41
CA ARG A 31 -7.47 -4.90 -9.39
C ARG A 31 -8.79 -4.17 -9.59
N GLU A 32 -9.90 -4.89 -9.65
CA GLU A 32 -11.23 -4.29 -9.84
C GLU A 32 -11.67 -3.51 -8.60
N GLU A 33 -11.47 -4.06 -7.40
CA GLU A 33 -11.78 -3.37 -6.15
C GLU A 33 -10.88 -2.14 -5.94
N GLY A 34 -9.62 -2.18 -6.36
CA GLY A 34 -8.71 -1.04 -6.35
C GLY A 34 -9.13 0.10 -7.28
N GLN A 35 -10.00 -0.16 -8.28
CA GLN A 35 -10.56 0.89 -9.14
C GLN A 35 -11.77 1.61 -8.53
N ILE A 36 -12.46 0.98 -7.57
CA ILE A 36 -13.64 1.53 -6.89
C ILE A 36 -13.22 2.49 -5.76
N ILE A 37 -12.00 2.35 -5.27
CA ILE A 37 -11.47 3.21 -4.20
C ILE A 37 -10.90 4.48 -4.82
N PRO A 38 -11.19 5.67 -4.24
CA PRO A 38 -10.64 6.92 -4.75
C PRO A 38 -9.12 6.79 -4.90
N LYS A 39 -8.62 6.97 -6.12
CA LYS A 39 -7.17 6.98 -6.36
C LYS A 39 -6.57 8.10 -5.52
N VAL A 40 -5.57 7.77 -4.74
CA VAL A 40 -4.78 8.76 -4.04
C VAL A 40 -4.10 9.66 -5.07
N THR A 41 -4.11 10.95 -4.82
CA THR A 41 -3.41 11.90 -5.68
C THR A 41 -1.93 11.56 -5.71
N VAL A 42 -1.43 11.33 -6.90
CA VAL A 42 0.00 11.14 -7.19
C VAL A 42 0.55 12.46 -7.72
N THR A 43 1.72 12.81 -7.28
CA THR A 43 2.49 13.97 -7.78
C THR A 43 3.84 13.47 -8.30
N ASP A 44 4.66 14.35 -8.87
CA ASP A 44 6.02 13.97 -9.27
C ASP A 44 6.88 13.50 -8.08
N GLN A 45 6.53 13.92 -6.87
CA GLN A 45 7.27 13.62 -5.64
C GLN A 45 6.60 12.55 -4.76
N ILE A 46 5.32 12.24 -5.00
CA ILE A 46 4.58 11.19 -4.30
C ILE A 46 4.05 10.21 -5.33
N GLN A 47 4.47 8.97 -5.28
CA GLN A 47 4.12 7.94 -6.26
C GLN A 47 3.41 6.77 -5.59
N ALA A 48 2.50 6.13 -6.32
CA ALA A 48 1.92 4.87 -5.85
C ALA A 48 2.97 3.76 -5.82
N VAL A 49 2.87 2.86 -4.85
CA VAL A 49 3.73 1.67 -4.82
C VAL A 49 3.53 0.86 -6.12
N PRO A 50 4.60 0.58 -6.87
CA PRO A 50 4.49 -0.17 -8.12
C PRO A 50 3.86 -1.54 -7.90
N ASN A 51 2.79 -1.85 -8.66
CA ASN A 51 2.07 -3.12 -8.59
C ASN A 51 1.56 -3.50 -7.19
N ASP A 52 1.43 -2.54 -6.27
CA ASP A 52 1.10 -2.74 -4.86
C ASP A 52 2.04 -3.74 -4.14
N ASP A 53 3.27 -3.90 -4.65
CA ASP A 53 4.28 -4.82 -4.11
C ASP A 53 5.32 -4.07 -3.26
N ILE A 54 4.98 -3.86 -1.98
CA ILE A 54 5.89 -3.26 -0.99
C ILE A 54 7.20 -4.05 -0.88
N LYS A 55 7.14 -5.38 -0.97
CA LYS A 55 8.31 -6.23 -0.84
C LYS A 55 9.33 -6.00 -1.95
N ALA A 56 8.85 -5.89 -3.19
CA ALA A 56 9.70 -5.56 -4.33
C ALA A 56 10.28 -4.16 -4.19
N LEU A 57 9.47 -3.19 -3.74
CA LEU A 57 9.91 -1.83 -3.50
C LEU A 57 11.03 -1.76 -2.45
N LEU A 58 10.84 -2.37 -1.27
CA LEU A 58 11.83 -2.40 -0.19
C LEU A 58 13.13 -3.13 -0.58
N LYS A 59 13.03 -4.11 -1.49
CA LYS A 59 14.19 -4.81 -2.02
C LYS A 59 14.99 -3.98 -3.03
N SER A 60 14.31 -3.17 -3.83
CA SER A 60 14.92 -2.37 -4.90
C SER A 60 15.48 -1.03 -4.42
N HIS A 61 15.02 -0.53 -3.28
CA HIS A 61 15.41 0.76 -2.72
C HIS A 61 15.96 0.55 -1.30
N PRO A 62 17.25 0.85 -1.06
CA PRO A 62 17.85 0.69 0.27
C PRO A 62 17.25 1.62 1.33
N LYS A 63 16.77 2.79 0.88
CA LYS A 63 16.04 3.75 1.71
C LYS A 63 14.74 4.13 1.00
N VAL A 64 13.63 4.08 1.71
CA VAL A 64 12.33 4.44 1.17
C VAL A 64 11.40 4.96 2.27
N THR A 65 10.63 5.97 1.94
CA THR A 65 9.56 6.46 2.81
C THR A 65 8.23 6.07 2.22
N LEU A 66 7.40 5.37 3.01
CA LEU A 66 6.06 4.94 2.65
C LEU A 66 5.01 5.71 3.44
N ILE A 67 4.00 6.24 2.75
CA ILE A 67 2.75 6.70 3.35
C ILE A 67 1.75 5.56 3.26
N MET A 68 1.29 5.08 4.39
CA MET A 68 0.35 3.97 4.48
C MET A 68 -1.03 4.49 4.83
N LEU A 69 -1.97 4.35 3.90
CA LEU A 69 -3.36 4.73 4.05
C LEU A 69 -4.18 3.52 4.49
N ASN A 70 -4.98 3.69 5.54
CA ASN A 70 -5.98 2.69 5.92
C ASN A 70 -7.34 3.06 5.31
N VAL A 71 -7.95 2.12 4.58
CA VAL A 71 -9.24 2.31 3.90
C VAL A 71 -10.36 2.70 4.88
N GLN A 72 -10.30 2.22 6.12
CA GLN A 72 -11.31 2.48 7.14
C GLN A 72 -11.36 3.96 7.57
N ASN A 73 -10.31 4.74 7.27
CA ASN A 73 -10.18 6.14 7.71
C ASN A 73 -10.47 7.16 6.59
N SER A 74 -11.60 6.99 5.90
CA SER A 74 -11.96 7.74 4.70
C SER A 74 -11.92 9.26 4.87
N LYS A 75 -12.32 9.80 6.04
CA LYS A 75 -12.30 11.24 6.31
C LYS A 75 -10.87 11.79 6.39
N LEU A 76 -9.98 11.10 7.07
CA LEU A 76 -8.59 11.51 7.21
C LEU A 76 -7.86 11.37 5.86
N ASN A 77 -8.11 10.28 5.14
CA ASN A 77 -7.55 10.07 3.81
C ASN A 77 -7.95 11.18 2.84
N LYS A 78 -9.25 11.58 2.84
CA LYS A 78 -9.72 12.67 2.01
C LYS A 78 -9.09 14.02 2.37
N LYS A 79 -8.90 14.28 3.69
CA LYS A 79 -8.22 15.50 4.15
C LYS A 79 -6.76 15.52 3.71
N PHE A 80 -6.06 14.39 3.81
CA PHE A 80 -4.69 14.23 3.35
C PHE A 80 -4.57 14.39 1.84
N ASP A 81 -5.47 13.77 1.07
CA ASP A 81 -5.52 13.90 -0.37
C ASP A 81 -5.73 15.36 -0.82
N THR A 82 -6.65 16.08 -0.17
CA THR A 82 -6.84 17.51 -0.41
C THR A 82 -5.55 18.30 -0.13
N PHE A 83 -4.88 17.99 0.97
CA PHE A 83 -3.62 18.66 1.33
C PHE A 83 -2.52 18.42 0.29
N ILE A 84 -2.35 17.18 -0.19
CA ILE A 84 -1.37 16.85 -1.24
C ILE A 84 -1.71 17.57 -2.54
N ASN A 85 -3.00 17.61 -2.93
CA ASN A 85 -3.45 18.32 -4.13
C ASN A 85 -3.16 19.82 -4.08
N GLN A 86 -3.26 20.44 -2.91
CA GLN A 86 -2.97 21.86 -2.71
C GLN A 86 -1.47 22.16 -2.68
N ASN A 87 -0.65 21.14 -2.37
CA ASN A 87 0.80 21.25 -2.22
C ASN A 87 1.54 20.32 -3.20
N GLN A 88 1.27 20.44 -4.51
CA GLN A 88 1.83 19.56 -5.53
C GLN A 88 3.36 19.52 -5.56
N ASN A 89 4.03 20.61 -5.17
CA ASN A 89 5.47 20.67 -5.03
C ASN A 89 5.83 20.82 -3.54
N LEU A 90 6.01 19.70 -2.89
CA LEU A 90 6.39 19.64 -1.46
C LEU A 90 7.88 19.94 -1.24
N GLY A 91 8.71 19.94 -2.29
CA GLY A 91 10.16 20.11 -2.17
C GLY A 91 10.82 18.96 -1.40
N LEU A 92 10.38 17.72 -1.65
CA LEU A 92 10.93 16.52 -1.03
C LEU A 92 12.30 16.18 -1.63
N SER A 93 13.21 15.67 -0.82
CA SER A 93 14.55 15.26 -1.26
C SER A 93 14.55 13.95 -2.04
N GLN A 94 13.60 13.07 -1.71
CA GLN A 94 13.40 11.78 -2.38
C GLN A 94 11.92 11.55 -2.61
N THR A 95 11.59 10.69 -3.57
CA THR A 95 10.23 10.26 -3.80
C THR A 95 9.69 9.54 -2.58
N ILE A 96 8.51 9.93 -2.13
CA ILE A 96 7.74 9.21 -1.12
C ILE A 96 6.74 8.32 -1.85
N TYR A 97 6.64 7.07 -1.44
CA TYR A 97 5.66 6.16 -2.01
C TYR A 97 4.40 6.12 -1.15
N ILE A 98 3.25 6.00 -1.80
CA ILE A 98 1.97 5.88 -1.13
C ILE A 98 1.39 4.50 -1.37
N PHE A 99 0.95 3.86 -0.30
CA PHE A 99 0.33 2.55 -0.31
C PHE A 99 -1.02 2.60 0.39
N GLN A 100 -2.03 2.10 -0.27
CA GLN A 100 -3.35 1.94 0.30
C GLN A 100 -3.57 0.47 0.65
N GLU A 101 -3.63 0.16 1.95
CA GLU A 101 -3.86 -1.20 2.40
C GLU A 101 -5.32 -1.58 2.15
N LEU A 102 -5.55 -2.34 1.08
CA LEU A 102 -6.86 -2.93 0.74
C LEU A 102 -7.05 -4.28 1.42
N TYR A 103 -5.96 -5.02 1.56
CA TYR A 103 -5.92 -6.36 2.15
C TYR A 103 -4.76 -6.46 3.13
N HIS A 104 -4.90 -7.38 4.06
CA HIS A 104 -3.90 -7.57 5.12
C HIS A 104 -2.55 -7.98 4.54
N ASP A 105 -1.62 -7.02 4.43
CA ASP A 105 -0.25 -7.29 3.99
C ASP A 105 0.60 -7.80 5.17
N LYS A 106 1.36 -8.88 4.93
CA LYS A 106 2.18 -9.53 5.97
C LYS A 106 3.36 -8.66 6.43
N VAL A 107 3.86 -7.76 5.58
CA VAL A 107 4.93 -6.83 5.95
C VAL A 107 4.36 -5.77 6.88
N ILE A 108 3.21 -5.19 6.50
CA ILE A 108 2.52 -4.15 7.28
C ILE A 108 2.03 -4.68 8.63
N ALA A 109 1.50 -5.92 8.65
CA ALA A 109 1.00 -6.53 9.88
C ALA A 109 2.04 -6.59 11.01
N LYS A 110 3.33 -6.68 10.65
CA LYS A 110 4.45 -6.73 11.61
C LYS A 110 4.81 -5.36 12.20
N LEU A 111 4.40 -4.27 11.56
CA LEU A 111 4.79 -2.92 11.95
C LEU A 111 3.99 -2.36 13.14
N ASN A 112 2.94 -3.05 13.57
CA ASN A 112 2.04 -2.61 14.66
C ASN A 112 1.58 -1.15 14.51
N LEU A 113 1.16 -0.76 13.31
CA LEU A 113 0.76 0.60 12.97
C LEU A 113 -0.56 1.00 13.63
N ASP A 114 -0.71 2.30 13.91
CA ASP A 114 -1.99 2.86 14.34
C ASP A 114 -3.00 2.82 13.16
N LYS A 115 -4.03 1.98 13.31
CA LYS A 115 -5.09 1.81 12.30
C LYS A 115 -5.99 3.04 12.15
N THR A 116 -5.94 3.97 13.10
CA THR A 116 -6.72 5.21 13.07
C THR A 116 -5.95 6.39 12.48
N ALA A 117 -4.70 6.17 12.08
CA ALA A 117 -3.81 7.18 11.51
C ALA A 117 -3.42 6.85 10.06
N ILE A 118 -2.95 7.85 9.34
CA ILE A 118 -2.11 7.65 8.17
C ILE A 118 -0.68 7.52 8.70
N ASN A 119 -0.03 6.40 8.42
CA ASN A 119 1.30 6.16 8.95
C ASN A 119 2.35 6.44 7.89
N VAL A 120 3.27 7.36 8.17
CA VAL A 120 4.45 7.59 7.34
C VAL A 120 5.59 6.78 7.94
N VAL A 121 6.07 5.78 7.21
CA VAL A 121 7.10 4.85 7.68
C VAL A 121 8.34 5.00 6.82
N GLN A 122 9.46 5.24 7.47
CA GLN A 122 10.77 5.29 6.86
C GLN A 122 11.45 3.93 7.00
N PHE A 123 11.91 3.38 5.88
CA PHE A 123 12.64 2.11 5.83
C PHE A 123 14.09 2.32 5.41
N GLU A 124 14.98 1.54 5.99
CA GLU A 124 16.37 1.40 5.57
C GLU A 124 16.77 -0.06 5.57
N GLY A 125 17.29 -0.56 4.45
CA GLY A 125 17.60 -1.98 4.28
C GLY A 125 16.41 -2.92 4.42
N GLY A 126 15.19 -2.41 4.19
CA GLY A 126 13.94 -3.17 4.36
C GLY A 126 13.37 -3.19 5.78
N GLU A 127 14.08 -2.59 6.75
CA GLU A 127 13.64 -2.53 8.14
C GLU A 127 13.09 -1.13 8.48
N PRO A 128 12.02 -1.03 9.27
CA PRO A 128 11.45 0.26 9.67
C PRO A 128 12.36 0.97 10.66
N GLN A 129 12.70 2.23 10.37
CA GLN A 129 13.55 3.08 11.21
C GLN A 129 12.73 4.09 12.01
N ALA A 130 11.71 4.68 11.38
CA ALA A 130 10.86 5.68 12.00
C ALA A 130 9.42 5.52 11.53
N ILE A 131 8.47 5.78 12.44
CA ILE A 131 7.04 5.79 12.15
C ILE A 131 6.48 7.12 12.64
N TYR A 132 5.85 7.86 11.72
CA TYR A 132 5.19 9.12 12.03
C TYR A 132 3.68 8.99 11.74
N PRO A 133 2.83 8.97 12.78
CA PRO A 133 1.38 8.88 12.59
C PRO A 133 0.78 10.27 12.33
N ILE A 134 0.08 10.43 11.20
CA ILE A 134 -0.76 11.57 10.90
C ILE A 134 -2.17 11.22 11.37
N THR A 135 -2.67 11.93 12.35
CA THR A 135 -3.96 11.68 12.99
C THR A 135 -4.98 12.76 12.65
N SER A 136 -6.22 12.60 13.11
CA SER A 136 -7.25 13.66 12.99
C SER A 136 -6.87 14.95 13.69
N LYS A 137 -5.94 14.92 14.65
CA LYS A 137 -5.43 16.08 15.41
C LYS A 137 -4.23 16.77 14.73
N THR A 138 -3.63 16.12 13.74
CA THR A 138 -2.49 16.69 13.01
C THR A 138 -2.94 17.91 12.21
N ALA A 139 -2.21 19.02 12.31
CA ALA A 139 -2.41 20.18 11.48
C ALA A 139 -1.93 19.88 10.05
N PHE A 140 -2.78 20.25 9.06
CA PHE A 140 -2.45 20.08 7.63
C PHE A 140 -1.98 21.42 7.08
N ASP A 141 -0.78 21.82 7.51
CA ASP A 141 -0.14 23.10 7.21
C ASP A 141 1.35 22.91 6.88
N GLN A 142 2.10 24.00 6.88
CA GLN A 142 3.53 23.99 6.57
C GLN A 142 4.33 23.08 7.50
N SER A 143 3.88 22.88 8.75
CA SER A 143 4.60 21.98 9.70
C SER A 143 4.57 20.52 9.23
N LEU A 144 3.47 20.08 8.63
CA LEU A 144 3.38 18.76 8.03
C LEU A 144 4.28 18.63 6.78
N VAL A 145 4.34 19.68 5.94
CA VAL A 145 5.28 19.71 4.80
C VAL A 145 6.72 19.55 5.29
N ASP A 146 7.11 20.30 6.32
CA ASP A 146 8.48 20.25 6.85
C ASP A 146 8.80 18.88 7.47
N GLN A 147 7.80 18.25 8.11
CA GLN A 147 7.95 16.89 8.61
C GLN A 147 8.12 15.86 7.49
N LEU A 148 7.34 15.95 6.40
CA LEU A 148 7.49 15.09 5.24
C LEU A 148 8.85 15.29 4.56
N LYS A 149 9.33 16.54 4.44
CA LYS A 149 10.68 16.84 3.95
C LYS A 149 11.75 16.16 4.79
N LYS A 150 11.66 16.28 6.12
CA LYS A 150 12.59 15.64 7.04
C LYS A 150 12.61 14.12 6.86
N LEU A 151 11.44 13.49 6.72
CA LEU A 151 11.33 12.05 6.51
C LEU A 151 11.82 11.61 5.12
N SER A 152 11.80 12.49 4.11
CA SER A 152 12.31 12.21 2.77
C SER A 152 13.81 12.46 2.62
N ALA A 153 14.45 13.16 3.57
CA ALA A 153 15.86 13.57 3.46
C ALA A 153 16.85 12.55 4.06
N ASN A 154 16.35 11.62 4.87
CA ASN A 154 17.16 10.58 5.52
C ASN A 154 17.01 9.28 4.72
#